data_67977a9a4362d15f2923f4e3a4f5a7ce
#
_entry.id   67977a9a4362d15f2923f4e3a4f5a7ce
#
_cell.length_a   1.000
_cell.length_b   1.000
_cell.length_c   1.000
_cell.angle_alpha   90.00
_cell.angle_beta   90.00
_cell.angle_gamma   90.00
#
_symmetry.space_group_name_H-M   'P 1'
#
loop_
_entity.id
_entity.type
_entity.pdbx_description
1 polymer ?
#
loop_
_entity_poly.entity_id
_entity_poly.type
_entity_poly.pdbx_seq_one_letter_code
_entity_poly.pdbx_strand_id
1 'polypeptide(L)'
;MTQVSSLSSSTADVNDMCNNKRLPKGIHVIRSDEKSARKVEGMSESEEEGTPWGYLFIQHFAAEKFEKTLETVKLEGDFKPNCFIHRTITYKRKPNGKGVMKEEKPSVSGLVFLQGETDKLKVFLQKNFPRYHLVNNCMDGTPASIKDSVMRPFMQVMKSEPERITFLRDPFVKFAKDHVKLRVLTGIMAGQVGYVVRILKNRQLVMDFGGYAVAINDVHNEDFEIAE
;
A
#
# COMPACT_ATOMS: atom_id res chain seq x y z
N MET A 1 -17.09 37.56 -48.62
CA MET A 1 -15.83 37.39 -47.87
C MET A 1 -16.20 37.33 -46.40
N THR A 2 -16.33 36.13 -45.87
CA THR A 2 -16.77 35.89 -44.49
C THR A 2 -15.59 35.22 -43.77
N GLN A 3 -15.03 35.92 -42.81
CA GLN A 3 -13.95 35.38 -41.98
C GLN A 3 -14.55 34.44 -40.92
N VAL A 4 -14.00 33.24 -40.87
CA VAL A 4 -14.27 32.27 -39.82
C VAL A 4 -13.22 32.45 -38.72
N SER A 5 -13.65 32.97 -37.58
CA SER A 5 -12.79 33.07 -36.38
C SER A 5 -12.75 31.71 -35.67
N SER A 6 -11.56 31.13 -35.60
CA SER A 6 -11.26 29.94 -34.81
C SER A 6 -11.26 30.26 -33.34
N LEU A 7 -12.17 29.63 -32.59
CA LEU A 7 -12.16 29.62 -31.12
C LEU A 7 -11.06 28.65 -30.68
N SER A 8 -9.99 29.17 -30.15
CA SER A 8 -9.01 28.46 -29.36
C SER A 8 -9.56 28.28 -27.96
N SER A 9 -9.98 27.06 -27.61
CA SER A 9 -10.36 26.72 -26.25
C SER A 9 -9.13 26.74 -25.34
N SER A 10 -9.14 27.66 -24.39
CA SER A 10 -8.10 27.84 -23.39
C SER A 10 -8.10 26.69 -22.38
N THR A 11 -6.98 25.99 -22.32
CA THR A 11 -6.67 24.95 -21.30
C THR A 11 -6.18 25.54 -19.97
N ALA A 12 -6.57 26.77 -19.63
CA ALA A 12 -5.98 27.55 -18.53
C ALA A 12 -6.66 27.41 -17.17
N ASP A 13 -7.90 26.89 -17.08
CA ASP A 13 -8.70 27.09 -15.86
C ASP A 13 -8.67 25.96 -14.81
N VAL A 14 -7.85 24.92 -14.99
CA VAL A 14 -7.78 23.80 -14.04
C VAL A 14 -6.57 23.86 -13.08
N ASN A 15 -5.65 24.79 -13.32
CA ASN A 15 -4.42 24.91 -12.52
C ASN A 15 -4.60 25.76 -11.24
N ASP A 16 -5.72 26.45 -11.08
CA ASP A 16 -5.88 27.46 -10.00
C ASP A 16 -6.46 26.89 -8.70
N MET A 17 -7.03 25.68 -8.71
CA MET A 17 -7.65 25.10 -7.51
C MET A 17 -6.73 24.20 -6.68
N CYS A 18 -5.58 23.80 -7.18
CA CYS A 18 -4.66 22.89 -6.49
C CYS A 18 -3.37 23.55 -6.01
N ASN A 19 -3.43 24.73 -5.42
CA ASN A 19 -2.36 25.31 -4.60
C ASN A 19 -0.93 24.91 -5.03
N ASN A 20 -0.52 25.18 -6.27
CA ASN A 20 0.81 24.94 -6.85
C ASN A 20 1.29 23.47 -6.96
N LYS A 21 0.46 22.47 -6.68
CA LYS A 21 0.83 21.05 -6.77
C LYS A 21 0.65 20.54 -8.20
N ARG A 22 1.63 19.78 -8.67
CA ARG A 22 1.66 19.27 -10.06
C ARG A 22 0.89 17.96 -10.17
N LEU A 23 -0.05 17.89 -11.11
CA LEU A 23 -0.61 16.62 -11.56
C LEU A 23 0.47 15.83 -12.34
N PRO A 24 0.61 14.53 -12.07
CA PRO A 24 1.58 13.69 -12.78
C PRO A 24 1.16 13.53 -14.25
N LYS A 25 2.11 13.75 -15.17
CA LYS A 25 1.87 13.59 -16.62
C LYS A 25 1.73 12.12 -16.99
N GLY A 26 0.74 11.78 -17.85
CA GLY A 26 0.58 10.48 -18.48
C GLY A 26 -0.05 9.40 -17.59
N ILE A 27 -0.83 9.79 -16.60
CA ILE A 27 -1.84 8.98 -15.96
C ILE A 27 -3.22 9.51 -16.36
N HIS A 28 -4.22 8.64 -16.36
CA HIS A 28 -5.59 9.02 -16.65
C HIS A 28 -6.26 9.49 -15.37
N VAL A 29 -6.60 10.78 -15.29
CA VAL A 29 -7.32 11.37 -14.14
C VAL A 29 -8.72 11.74 -14.60
N ILE A 30 -9.73 11.09 -14.05
CA ILE A 30 -11.14 11.34 -14.34
C ILE A 30 -11.59 12.55 -13.51
N ARG A 31 -12.23 13.52 -14.17
CA ARG A 31 -12.80 14.69 -13.50
C ARG A 31 -14.20 14.37 -12.98
N SER A 32 -14.64 15.12 -11.97
CA SER A 32 -15.94 14.91 -11.30
C SER A 32 -17.14 15.05 -12.26
N ASP A 33 -17.02 15.83 -13.30
CA ASP A 33 -18.02 16.06 -14.35
C ASP A 33 -18.19 14.86 -15.31
N GLU A 34 -17.21 13.99 -15.44
CA GLU A 34 -17.26 12.79 -16.27
C GLU A 34 -17.88 11.56 -15.54
N LYS A 35 -18.14 11.69 -14.23
CA LYS A 35 -18.71 10.60 -13.41
C LYS A 35 -20.10 10.15 -13.83
N SER A 36 -20.87 10.98 -14.57
CA SER A 36 -22.23 10.65 -15.01
C SER A 36 -22.32 9.52 -16.03
N ALA A 37 -21.22 9.13 -16.69
CA ALA A 37 -21.24 8.16 -17.78
C ALA A 37 -20.77 6.75 -17.40
N ARG A 38 -20.10 6.57 -16.26
CA ARG A 38 -19.60 5.26 -15.83
C ARG A 38 -20.03 4.98 -14.39
N LYS A 39 -21.13 4.23 -14.26
CA LYS A 39 -21.54 3.64 -12.98
C LYS A 39 -20.44 2.67 -12.55
N VAL A 40 -19.64 3.03 -11.55
CA VAL A 40 -18.67 2.13 -10.92
C VAL A 40 -19.50 1.10 -10.14
N GLU A 41 -19.71 -0.07 -10.75
CA GLU A 41 -20.29 -1.21 -10.07
C GLU A 41 -19.28 -1.70 -9.04
N GLY A 42 -19.60 -1.52 -7.75
CA GLY A 42 -18.87 -2.19 -6.68
C GLY A 42 -18.42 -1.39 -5.48
N MET A 43 -18.71 -0.10 -5.37
CA MET A 43 -18.46 0.59 -4.09
C MET A 43 -19.76 0.66 -3.28
N SER A 44 -20.03 -0.35 -2.46
CA SER A 44 -20.96 -0.23 -1.35
C SER A 44 -20.28 0.56 -0.23
N GLU A 45 -20.84 1.69 0.14
CA GLU A 45 -20.36 2.59 1.22
C GLU A 45 -20.50 2.02 2.64
N SER A 46 -20.66 0.73 2.80
CA SER A 46 -20.76 0.04 4.10
C SER A 46 -19.90 -1.22 4.15
N GLU A 47 -18.60 -1.11 3.85
CA GLU A 47 -17.69 -2.12 4.33
C GLU A 47 -17.47 -1.86 5.82
N GLU A 48 -17.93 -2.78 6.66
CA GLU A 48 -17.57 -2.83 8.08
C GLU A 48 -16.04 -2.73 8.16
N GLU A 49 -15.56 -1.67 8.81
CA GLU A 49 -14.13 -1.42 8.96
C GLU A 49 -13.55 -2.61 9.72
N GLY A 50 -12.87 -3.51 9.01
CA GLY A 50 -12.31 -4.73 9.58
C GLY A 50 -11.29 -4.41 10.67
N THR A 51 -10.98 -5.38 11.51
CA THR A 51 -9.98 -5.25 12.58
C THR A 51 -8.66 -4.74 12.02
N PRO A 52 -8.07 -3.68 12.57
CA PRO A 52 -6.85 -3.06 12.08
C PRO A 52 -5.64 -3.99 12.19
N TRP A 53 -4.56 -3.61 11.53
CA TRP A 53 -3.28 -4.31 11.54
C TRP A 53 -2.20 -3.48 12.20
N GLY A 54 -1.46 -4.10 13.12
CA GLY A 54 -0.16 -3.59 13.58
C GLY A 54 0.97 -4.33 12.89
N TYR A 55 2.20 -3.84 13.00
CA TYR A 55 3.34 -4.56 12.45
C TYR A 55 4.56 -4.53 13.35
N LEU A 56 5.43 -5.52 13.15
CA LEU A 56 6.67 -5.77 13.87
C LEU A 56 7.82 -5.73 12.88
N PHE A 57 8.99 -5.42 13.39
CA PHE A 57 10.23 -5.61 12.66
C PHE A 57 10.97 -6.85 13.19
N ILE A 58 11.05 -7.89 12.37
CA ILE A 58 11.72 -9.14 12.70
C ILE A 58 12.75 -9.46 11.63
N GLN A 59 13.97 -9.81 12.02
CA GLN A 59 14.98 -10.21 11.04
C GLN A 59 14.45 -11.38 10.18
N HIS A 60 14.67 -11.31 8.87
CA HIS A 60 14.05 -12.22 7.88
C HIS A 60 14.22 -13.71 8.21
N PHE A 61 15.37 -14.13 8.75
CA PHE A 61 15.60 -15.53 9.15
C PHE A 61 14.83 -15.93 10.41
N ALA A 62 14.40 -14.98 11.24
CA ALA A 62 13.60 -15.24 12.44
C ALA A 62 12.09 -15.15 12.18
N ALA A 63 11.67 -14.54 11.07
CA ALA A 63 10.25 -14.34 10.74
C ALA A 63 9.50 -15.68 10.54
N GLU A 64 10.11 -16.64 9.87
CA GLU A 64 9.51 -17.97 9.70
C GLU A 64 9.38 -18.74 11.03
N LYS A 65 10.37 -18.60 11.90
CA LYS A 65 10.30 -19.19 13.24
C LYS A 65 9.18 -18.58 14.07
N PHE A 66 9.02 -17.24 13.98
CA PHE A 66 7.96 -16.52 14.64
C PHE A 66 6.58 -17.02 14.16
N GLU A 67 6.37 -17.11 12.85
CA GLU A 67 5.12 -17.59 12.24
C GLU A 67 4.79 -19.03 12.70
N LYS A 68 5.75 -19.95 12.60
CA LYS A 68 5.59 -21.33 13.07
C LYS A 68 5.26 -21.39 14.56
N THR A 69 5.92 -20.57 15.38
CA THR A 69 5.62 -20.49 16.82
C THR A 69 4.21 -19.98 17.07
N LEU A 70 3.78 -18.97 16.31
CA LEU A 70 2.42 -18.43 16.41
C LEU A 70 1.35 -19.47 16.04
N GLU A 71 1.63 -20.36 15.10
CA GLU A 71 0.70 -21.40 14.66
C GLU A 71 0.63 -22.59 15.60
N THR A 72 1.77 -23.05 16.11
CA THR A 72 1.93 -24.37 16.75
C THR A 72 1.96 -24.33 18.27
N VAL A 73 2.38 -23.23 18.89
CA VAL A 73 2.50 -23.14 20.34
C VAL A 73 1.13 -22.81 20.95
N LYS A 74 0.83 -23.44 22.10
CA LYS A 74 -0.28 -23.00 22.95
C LYS A 74 0.07 -21.61 23.49
N LEU A 75 -0.61 -20.61 22.95
CA LEU A 75 -0.43 -19.23 23.33
C LEU A 75 -1.20 -18.92 24.61
N GLU A 76 -0.65 -18.06 25.45
CA GLU A 76 -1.36 -17.59 26.62
C GLU A 76 -2.44 -16.58 26.25
N GLY A 77 -3.68 -16.84 26.66
CA GLY A 77 -4.86 -16.01 26.43
C GLY A 77 -5.70 -16.48 25.25
N ASP A 78 -6.92 -15.96 25.17
CA ASP A 78 -7.92 -16.36 24.15
C ASP A 78 -7.74 -15.66 22.80
N PHE A 79 -6.91 -14.62 22.73
CA PHE A 79 -6.67 -13.83 21.52
C PHE A 79 -5.48 -14.37 20.73
N LYS A 80 -5.74 -14.75 19.47
CA LYS A 80 -4.73 -15.14 18.51
C LYS A 80 -4.83 -14.24 17.28
N PRO A 81 -3.84 -13.37 17.00
CA PRO A 81 -3.85 -12.52 15.83
C PRO A 81 -3.59 -13.32 14.55
N ASN A 82 -4.24 -12.92 13.45
CA ASN A 82 -3.81 -13.36 12.13
C ASN A 82 -2.45 -12.76 11.82
N CYS A 83 -1.58 -13.53 11.15
CA CYS A 83 -0.24 -13.11 10.79
C CYS A 83 -0.07 -13.06 9.27
N PHE A 84 0.57 -12.01 8.78
CA PHE A 84 0.95 -11.90 7.40
C PHE A 84 2.43 -11.47 7.30
N ILE A 85 3.22 -12.20 6.52
CA ILE A 85 4.63 -11.91 6.30
C ILE A 85 4.85 -11.57 4.84
N HIS A 86 5.51 -10.44 4.59
CA HIS A 86 5.95 -10.10 3.25
C HIS A 86 7.02 -11.09 2.78
N ARG A 87 6.75 -11.79 1.68
CA ARG A 87 7.65 -12.77 1.08
C ARG A 87 8.09 -12.28 -0.29
N THR A 88 9.35 -12.50 -0.60
CA THR A 88 9.92 -12.29 -1.94
C THR A 88 10.11 -13.62 -2.64
N ILE A 89 9.92 -13.61 -3.94
CA ILE A 89 10.12 -14.77 -4.79
C ILE A 89 11.54 -14.71 -5.37
N THR A 90 12.32 -15.77 -5.16
CA THR A 90 13.62 -15.92 -5.77
C THR A 90 13.64 -17.17 -6.65
N TYR A 91 14.30 -17.07 -7.79
CA TYR A 91 14.44 -18.18 -8.72
C TYR A 91 15.84 -18.75 -8.62
N LYS A 92 15.97 -20.02 -8.24
CA LYS A 92 17.24 -20.72 -8.17
C LYS A 92 17.30 -21.88 -9.19
N ARG A 93 18.47 -22.11 -9.75
CA ARG A 93 18.68 -23.31 -10.57
C ARG A 93 18.54 -24.56 -9.70
N LYS A 94 17.84 -25.57 -10.22
CA LYS A 94 17.75 -26.86 -9.54
C LYS A 94 19.14 -27.50 -9.38
N PRO A 95 19.40 -28.26 -8.31
CA PRO A 95 20.69 -28.92 -8.08
C PRO A 95 21.13 -29.86 -9.23
N ASN A 96 20.15 -30.43 -9.95
CA ASN A 96 20.39 -31.30 -11.12
C ASN A 96 20.72 -30.50 -12.40
N GLY A 97 20.88 -29.21 -12.36
CA GLY A 97 21.20 -28.36 -13.48
C GLY A 97 20.09 -28.16 -14.52
N LYS A 98 18.95 -28.85 -14.38
CA LYS A 98 17.82 -28.78 -15.33
C LYS A 98 16.65 -28.05 -14.71
N GLY A 99 16.42 -26.82 -15.21
CA GLY A 99 15.26 -25.99 -14.81
C GLY A 99 15.52 -25.07 -13.62
N VAL A 100 14.47 -24.33 -13.26
CA VAL A 100 14.46 -23.30 -12.21
C VAL A 100 13.49 -23.73 -11.12
N MET A 101 13.82 -23.48 -9.88
CA MET A 101 12.95 -23.65 -8.72
C MET A 101 12.58 -22.29 -8.18
N LYS A 102 11.28 -22.08 -7.97
CA LYS A 102 10.74 -20.91 -7.27
C LYS A 102 10.90 -21.14 -5.77
N GLU A 103 11.53 -20.22 -5.08
CA GLU A 103 11.70 -20.24 -3.64
C GLU A 103 11.07 -18.96 -3.05
N GLU A 104 10.16 -19.13 -2.12
CA GLU A 104 9.54 -18.02 -1.39
C GLU A 104 10.25 -17.85 -0.06
N LYS A 105 10.75 -16.65 0.21
CA LYS A 105 11.43 -16.32 1.47
C LYS A 105 10.88 -15.05 2.06
N PRO A 106 10.85 -14.92 3.40
CA PRO A 106 10.55 -13.64 4.02
C PRO A 106 11.42 -12.53 3.43
N SER A 107 10.80 -11.39 3.14
CA SER A 107 11.51 -10.24 2.56
C SER A 107 12.57 -9.72 3.53
N VAL A 108 13.64 -9.17 2.98
CA VAL A 108 14.69 -8.47 3.73
C VAL A 108 14.13 -7.28 4.53
N SER A 109 12.95 -6.77 4.16
CA SER A 109 12.26 -5.72 4.94
C SER A 109 12.02 -6.12 6.40
N GLY A 110 11.87 -7.41 6.68
CA GLY A 110 11.65 -7.91 8.03
C GLY A 110 10.27 -7.53 8.62
N LEU A 111 9.34 -7.06 7.78
CA LEU A 111 8.02 -6.67 8.24
C LEU A 111 7.10 -7.87 8.41
N VAL A 112 6.52 -7.98 9.59
CA VAL A 112 5.53 -8.98 9.98
C VAL A 112 4.30 -8.24 10.47
N PHE A 113 3.15 -8.50 9.86
CA PHE A 113 1.89 -7.84 10.16
C PHE A 113 1.01 -8.75 11.01
N LEU A 114 0.38 -8.18 12.04
CA LEU A 114 -0.53 -8.86 12.94
C LEU A 114 -1.88 -8.14 12.95
N GLN A 115 -2.97 -8.88 12.72
CA GLN A 115 -4.32 -8.33 12.76
C GLN A 115 -4.85 -8.32 14.19
N GLY A 116 -5.24 -7.15 14.66
CA GLY A 116 -5.78 -6.97 15.99
C GLY A 116 -5.76 -5.51 16.44
N GLU A 117 -6.57 -5.21 17.42
CA GLU A 117 -6.51 -3.91 18.08
C GLU A 117 -5.15 -3.71 18.76
N THR A 118 -4.63 -2.50 18.71
CA THR A 118 -3.28 -2.16 19.18
C THR A 118 -3.03 -2.62 20.62
N ASP A 119 -3.99 -2.41 21.52
CA ASP A 119 -3.81 -2.77 22.93
C ASP A 119 -3.86 -4.29 23.16
N LYS A 120 -4.72 -5.01 22.43
CA LYS A 120 -4.75 -6.47 22.45
C LYS A 120 -3.46 -7.06 21.91
N LEU A 121 -2.91 -6.47 20.81
CA LEU A 121 -1.64 -6.88 20.24
C LEU A 121 -0.47 -6.64 21.20
N LYS A 122 -0.44 -5.50 21.91
CA LYS A 122 0.59 -5.22 22.92
C LYS A 122 0.58 -6.28 24.03
N VAL A 123 -0.60 -6.55 24.62
CA VAL A 123 -0.74 -7.55 25.69
C VAL A 123 -0.34 -8.93 25.20
N PHE A 124 -0.78 -9.30 24.00
CA PHE A 124 -0.43 -10.57 23.37
C PHE A 124 1.07 -10.75 23.18
N LEU A 125 1.75 -9.73 22.62
CA LEU A 125 3.19 -9.76 22.41
C LEU A 125 3.95 -9.81 23.73
N GLN A 126 3.55 -9.01 24.71
CA GLN A 126 4.19 -8.99 26.02
C GLN A 126 4.15 -10.35 26.71
N LYS A 127 3.04 -11.09 26.58
CA LYS A 127 2.89 -12.41 27.17
C LYS A 127 3.63 -13.51 26.41
N ASN A 128 3.50 -13.54 25.09
CA ASN A 128 3.95 -14.67 24.27
C ASN A 128 5.27 -14.41 23.57
N PHE A 129 5.59 -13.16 23.27
CA PHE A 129 6.74 -12.76 22.48
C PHE A 129 7.43 -11.49 23.01
N PRO A 130 7.93 -11.48 24.26
CA PRO A 130 8.40 -10.27 24.94
C PRO A 130 9.59 -9.57 24.27
N ARG A 131 10.25 -10.22 23.32
CA ARG A 131 11.34 -9.64 22.53
C ARG A 131 10.89 -8.80 21.36
N TYR A 132 9.60 -8.86 21.00
CA TYR A 132 9.06 -8.15 19.84
C TYR A 132 8.06 -7.10 20.28
N HIS A 133 8.11 -5.95 19.63
CA HIS A 133 7.25 -4.81 19.93
C HIS A 133 6.63 -4.30 18.65
N LEU A 134 5.42 -3.73 18.75
CA LEU A 134 4.82 -3.00 17.63
C LEU A 134 5.71 -1.82 17.25
N VAL A 135 5.85 -1.60 15.96
CA VAL A 135 6.56 -0.45 15.43
C VAL A 135 5.71 0.80 15.68
N ASN A 136 6.34 1.87 16.13
CA ASN A 136 5.66 3.14 16.34
C ASN A 136 5.69 3.98 15.06
N ASN A 137 4.61 4.71 14.85
CA ASN A 137 4.55 5.74 13.83
C ASN A 137 5.54 6.88 14.19
N CYS A 138 6.37 7.26 13.22
CA CYS A 138 7.39 8.29 13.44
C CYS A 138 6.81 9.69 13.68
N MET A 139 5.52 9.92 13.34
CA MET A 139 4.90 11.23 13.45
C MET A 139 4.38 11.54 14.85
N ASP A 140 3.79 10.56 15.51
CA ASP A 140 3.11 10.75 16.81
C ASP A 140 3.66 9.84 17.92
N GLY A 141 4.58 8.93 17.60
CA GLY A 141 5.17 7.99 18.55
C GLY A 141 4.21 6.90 19.05
N THR A 142 2.98 6.86 18.55
CA THR A 142 2.03 5.80 18.88
C THR A 142 2.29 4.55 18.03
N PRO A 143 1.88 3.35 18.46
CA PRO A 143 1.99 2.17 17.61
C PRO A 143 1.27 2.36 16.30
N ALA A 144 1.97 2.05 15.22
CA ALA A 144 1.43 2.19 13.87
C ALA A 144 0.26 1.24 13.66
N SER A 145 -0.82 1.79 13.10
CA SER A 145 -2.03 1.04 12.79
C SER A 145 -2.38 1.21 11.31
N ILE A 146 -2.67 0.11 10.66
CA ILE A 146 -3.06 0.05 9.25
C ILE A 146 -4.49 -0.42 9.18
N LYS A 147 -5.34 0.32 8.46
CA LYS A 147 -6.73 -0.08 8.24
C LYS A 147 -6.79 -1.37 7.43
N ASP A 148 -7.75 -2.24 7.73
CA ASP A 148 -7.94 -3.48 7.00
C ASP A 148 -8.27 -3.25 5.51
N SER A 149 -9.01 -2.19 5.20
CA SER A 149 -9.29 -1.74 3.83
C SER A 149 -8.03 -1.38 3.01
N VAL A 150 -6.95 -0.97 3.67
CA VAL A 150 -5.64 -0.73 3.05
C VAL A 150 -4.83 -2.02 2.97
N MET A 151 -4.90 -2.83 4.03
CA MET A 151 -4.09 -4.06 4.13
C MET A 151 -4.54 -5.15 3.14
N ARG A 152 -5.85 -5.33 2.92
CA ARG A 152 -6.37 -6.37 2.02
C ARG A 152 -5.85 -6.28 0.58
N PRO A 153 -6.02 -5.16 -0.16
CA PRO A 153 -5.48 -5.04 -1.51
C PRO A 153 -3.95 -5.11 -1.53
N PHE A 154 -3.28 -4.58 -0.51
CA PHE A 154 -1.84 -4.71 -0.37
C PHE A 154 -1.40 -6.18 -0.25
N MET A 155 -2.05 -6.99 0.59
CA MET A 155 -1.78 -8.43 0.68
C MET A 155 -2.03 -9.16 -0.64
N GLN A 156 -3.03 -8.73 -1.40
CA GLN A 156 -3.35 -9.30 -2.70
C GLN A 156 -2.23 -9.03 -3.72
N VAL A 157 -1.76 -7.79 -3.82
CA VAL A 157 -0.61 -7.44 -4.67
C VAL A 157 0.64 -8.20 -4.23
N MET A 158 0.89 -8.29 -2.92
CA MET A 158 2.02 -9.04 -2.39
C MET A 158 2.01 -10.53 -2.73
N LYS A 159 0.82 -11.13 -2.85
CA LYS A 159 0.67 -12.55 -3.23
C LYS A 159 0.82 -12.77 -4.74
N SER A 160 0.27 -11.87 -5.55
CA SER A 160 0.27 -11.98 -7.02
C SER A 160 1.54 -11.44 -7.66
N GLU A 161 1.96 -10.25 -7.25
CA GLU A 161 3.02 -9.46 -7.90
C GLU A 161 3.91 -8.76 -6.85
N PRO A 162 4.64 -9.51 -6.02
CA PRO A 162 5.40 -8.95 -4.89
C PRO A 162 6.49 -7.95 -5.34
N GLU A 163 6.98 -8.06 -6.57
CA GLU A 163 7.96 -7.15 -7.16
C GLU A 163 7.42 -5.74 -7.43
N ARG A 164 6.10 -5.57 -7.48
CA ARG A 164 5.49 -4.24 -7.62
C ARG A 164 5.62 -3.39 -6.37
N ILE A 165 5.89 -3.98 -5.22
CA ILE A 165 5.91 -3.29 -3.92
C ILE A 165 7.33 -2.98 -3.49
N THR A 166 7.56 -1.72 -3.16
CA THR A 166 8.83 -1.24 -2.61
C THR A 166 8.58 -0.39 -1.37
N PHE A 167 9.18 -0.76 -0.25
CA PHE A 167 9.18 0.07 0.95
C PHE A 167 10.20 1.18 0.79
N LEU A 168 9.76 2.43 0.91
CA LEU A 168 10.61 3.60 0.78
C LEU A 168 11.21 3.98 2.12
N ARG A 169 12.42 4.52 2.08
CA ARG A 169 13.09 5.06 3.29
C ARG A 169 12.57 6.45 3.67
N ASP A 170 12.08 7.18 2.67
CA ASP A 170 11.54 8.52 2.88
C ASP A 170 10.16 8.46 3.53
N PRO A 171 9.85 9.35 4.48
CA PRO A 171 8.54 9.39 5.09
C PRO A 171 7.47 9.85 4.09
N PHE A 172 6.26 9.33 4.22
CA PHE A 172 5.15 9.63 3.32
C PHE A 172 4.88 11.14 3.14
N VAL A 173 5.01 11.91 4.22
CA VAL A 173 4.79 13.37 4.23
C VAL A 173 5.68 14.13 3.24
N LYS A 174 6.86 13.58 2.90
CA LYS A 174 7.76 14.18 1.91
C LYS A 174 7.10 14.30 0.54
N PHE A 175 6.25 13.35 0.17
CA PHE A 175 5.57 13.31 -1.13
C PHE A 175 4.37 14.25 -1.20
N ALA A 176 3.82 14.64 -0.05
CA ALA A 176 2.66 15.53 0.04
C ALA A 176 2.93 16.97 -0.42
N LYS A 177 4.20 17.41 -0.39
CA LYS A 177 4.57 18.80 -0.70
C LYS A 177 4.34 19.18 -2.15
N ASP A 178 4.70 18.28 -3.07
CA ASP A 178 4.81 18.60 -4.50
C ASP A 178 3.76 17.88 -5.37
N HIS A 179 2.96 16.97 -4.78
CA HIS A 179 2.07 16.11 -5.53
C HIS A 179 0.61 16.26 -5.08
N VAL A 180 -0.30 16.11 -6.03
CA VAL A 180 -1.74 16.04 -5.76
C VAL A 180 -2.07 14.66 -5.22
N LYS A 181 -2.90 14.61 -4.19
CA LYS A 181 -3.40 13.36 -3.62
C LYS A 181 -4.44 12.76 -4.56
N LEU A 182 -4.27 11.51 -4.94
CA LEU A 182 -5.10 10.81 -5.92
C LEU A 182 -5.71 9.56 -5.30
N ARG A 183 -6.93 9.24 -5.72
CA ARG A 183 -7.60 7.97 -5.42
C ARG A 183 -7.58 7.10 -6.66
N VAL A 184 -7.24 5.84 -6.50
CA VAL A 184 -7.28 4.83 -7.55
C VAL A 184 -8.73 4.40 -7.76
N LEU A 185 -9.20 4.37 -9.01
CA LEU A 185 -10.57 3.98 -9.36
C LEU A 185 -10.66 2.54 -9.88
N THR A 186 -9.59 2.03 -10.48
CA THR A 186 -9.60 0.73 -11.16
C THR A 186 -8.46 -0.17 -10.67
N GLY A 187 -8.57 -1.47 -10.95
CA GLY A 187 -7.54 -2.44 -10.59
C GLY A 187 -7.57 -2.93 -9.15
N ILE A 188 -6.55 -3.70 -8.75
CA ILE A 188 -6.46 -4.33 -7.41
C ILE A 188 -6.41 -3.28 -6.29
N MET A 189 -5.85 -2.10 -6.60
CA MET A 189 -5.69 -1.01 -5.64
C MET A 189 -6.85 0.00 -5.65
N ALA A 190 -7.98 -0.33 -6.28
CA ALA A 190 -9.15 0.54 -6.33
C ALA A 190 -9.58 0.98 -4.91
N GLY A 191 -9.93 2.26 -4.77
CA GLY A 191 -10.28 2.89 -3.49
C GLY A 191 -9.09 3.41 -2.69
N GLN A 192 -7.87 2.96 -2.99
CA GLN A 192 -6.68 3.42 -2.27
C GLN A 192 -6.29 4.84 -2.65
N VAL A 193 -5.70 5.54 -1.69
CA VAL A 193 -5.35 6.96 -1.82
C VAL A 193 -3.84 7.15 -1.62
N GLY A 194 -3.22 7.94 -2.49
CA GLY A 194 -1.79 8.18 -2.42
C GLY A 194 -1.31 9.28 -3.37
N TYR A 195 -0.01 9.36 -3.55
CA TYR A 195 0.64 10.29 -4.48
C TYR A 195 1.26 9.51 -5.64
N VAL A 196 0.96 9.89 -6.88
CA VAL A 196 1.67 9.30 -8.03
C VAL A 196 2.95 10.08 -8.27
N VAL A 197 4.07 9.40 -8.09
CA VAL A 197 5.42 9.95 -8.13
C VAL A 197 6.25 9.26 -9.20
N ARG A 198 7.21 9.96 -9.77
CA ARG A 198 8.15 9.35 -10.71
C ARG A 198 9.45 8.97 -9.99
N ILE A 199 9.65 7.68 -9.77
CA ILE A 199 10.86 7.12 -9.15
C ILE A 199 11.59 6.27 -10.21
N LEU A 200 12.88 6.53 -10.42
CA LEU A 200 13.71 5.79 -11.38
C LEU A 200 13.08 5.65 -12.80
N LYS A 201 12.47 6.72 -13.30
CA LYS A 201 11.74 6.80 -14.58
C LYS A 201 10.37 6.12 -14.62
N ASN A 202 9.99 5.33 -13.61
CA ASN A 202 8.69 4.68 -13.52
C ASN A 202 7.72 5.50 -12.65
N ARG A 203 6.43 5.46 -13.00
CA ARG A 203 5.36 6.02 -12.16
C ARG A 203 4.97 5.02 -11.11
N GLN A 204 4.90 5.48 -9.88
CA GLN A 204 4.60 4.66 -8.74
C GLN A 204 3.55 5.37 -7.88
N LEU A 205 2.58 4.62 -7.39
CA LEU A 205 1.65 5.09 -6.38
C LEU A 205 2.33 4.97 -5.01
N VAL A 206 2.58 6.09 -4.36
CA VAL A 206 3.12 6.13 -3.00
C VAL A 206 1.98 6.30 -2.01
N MET A 207 1.84 5.36 -1.11
CA MET A 207 0.79 5.30 -0.09
C MET A 207 1.39 5.37 1.30
N ASP A 208 0.59 5.88 2.25
CA ASP A 208 0.89 5.73 3.67
C ASP A 208 0.48 4.34 4.15
N PHE A 209 1.41 3.68 4.77
CA PHE A 209 1.23 2.33 5.28
C PHE A 209 1.64 2.28 6.76
N GLY A 210 0.83 2.93 7.59
CA GLY A 210 1.08 3.04 9.02
C GLY A 210 2.36 3.79 9.37
N GLY A 211 2.62 4.90 8.68
CA GLY A 211 3.81 5.73 8.86
C GLY A 211 4.99 5.40 7.93
N TYR A 212 4.96 4.26 7.23
CA TYR A 212 5.89 3.97 6.14
C TYR A 212 5.32 4.42 4.80
N ALA A 213 6.18 4.93 3.93
CA ALA A 213 5.82 5.13 2.54
C ALA A 213 6.05 3.84 1.75
N VAL A 214 5.00 3.35 1.12
CA VAL A 214 5.06 2.19 0.24
C VAL A 214 4.80 2.65 -1.19
N ALA A 215 5.68 2.29 -2.10
CA ALA A 215 5.54 2.57 -3.52
C ALA A 215 5.09 1.31 -4.26
N ILE A 216 4.04 1.47 -5.08
CA ILE A 216 3.50 0.43 -5.94
C ILE A 216 3.81 0.80 -7.38
N ASN A 217 4.55 -0.07 -8.05
CA ASN A 217 4.94 0.09 -9.46
C ASN A 217 3.78 -0.23 -10.41
N ASP A 218 3.95 0.13 -11.69
CA ASP A 218 3.08 -0.23 -12.80
C ASP A 218 1.61 0.20 -12.65
N VAL A 219 1.43 1.43 -12.16
CA VAL A 219 0.11 2.06 -11.96
C VAL A 219 -0.35 2.89 -13.18
N HIS A 220 0.27 2.68 -14.35
CA HIS A 220 -0.04 3.47 -15.55
C HIS A 220 -1.33 3.05 -16.26
N ASN A 221 -1.86 1.89 -15.93
CA ASN A 221 -3.11 1.35 -16.49
C ASN A 221 -4.33 1.61 -15.60
N GLU A 222 -4.13 2.12 -14.40
CA GLU A 222 -5.21 2.48 -13.50
C GLU A 222 -5.75 3.88 -13.80
N ASP A 223 -7.04 4.06 -13.54
CA ASP A 223 -7.70 5.36 -13.56
C ASP A 223 -7.65 5.99 -12.18
N PHE A 224 -7.56 7.30 -12.14
CA PHE A 224 -7.44 8.05 -10.90
C PHE A 224 -8.47 9.19 -10.83
N GLU A 225 -8.81 9.60 -9.61
CA GLU A 225 -9.50 10.86 -9.34
C GLU A 225 -8.73 11.67 -8.31
N ILE A 226 -8.97 12.97 -8.24
CA ILE A 226 -8.40 13.82 -7.19
C ILE A 226 -9.08 13.45 -5.88
N ALA A 227 -8.28 13.11 -4.88
CA ALA A 227 -8.76 12.87 -3.52
C ALA A 227 -8.65 14.16 -2.71
N GLU A 228 -9.74 14.55 -2.10
CA GLU A 228 -9.80 15.70 -1.17
C GLU A 228 -9.03 15.39 0.14
#